data_ba8155c87ba8aa4ee71d90445e8e010b
#
_entry.id   ba8155c87ba8aa4ee71d90445e8e010b
#
_cell.length_a   1.000
_cell.length_b   1.000
_cell.length_c   1.000
_cell.angle_alpha   90.00
_cell.angle_beta   90.00
_cell.angle_gamma   90.00
#
_symmetry.space_group_name_H-M   'P 1'
#
loop_
_entity.id
_entity.type
_entity.pdbx_description
1 polymer ?
#
loop_
_entity_poly.entity_id
_entity_poly.type
_entity_poly.pdbx_seq_one_letter_code
_entity_poly.pdbx_strand_id
1 'polypeptide(L)'
;MGLKRTHTIEDVKRIIENMDKKTGKSYAKLPMKSNKRMTRALAQSIVCISRRNGKIVKVEADSFKFSYFFLNAMLTDKDFSDIVIHEYSHLYTNEKYTDNCNHDYRYKNTCKELGIPHMGGYCCNDEVGEEFEKAICLYKLGVLK
;
A
#
# COMPACT_ATOMS: atom_id res chain seq x y z
N MET A 1 -18.27 -11.95 7.64
CA MET A 1 -18.01 -11.23 6.39
C MET A 1 -18.42 -9.78 6.54
N GLY A 2 -17.56 -8.87 6.14
CA GLY A 2 -17.84 -7.45 6.20
C GLY A 2 -18.63 -6.95 4.99
N LEU A 3 -19.26 -5.80 5.14
CA LEU A 3 -19.88 -5.11 4.03
C LEU A 3 -18.81 -4.57 3.09
N LYS A 4 -19.08 -4.64 1.79
CA LYS A 4 -18.21 -4.07 0.76
C LYS A 4 -18.60 -2.62 0.52
N ARG A 5 -17.58 -1.77 0.32
CA ARG A 5 -17.79 -0.36 0.00
C ARG A 5 -16.56 0.19 -0.75
N THR A 6 -16.71 1.37 -1.32
CA THR A 6 -15.58 2.12 -1.82
C THR A 6 -14.85 2.78 -0.65
N HIS A 7 -13.62 3.19 -0.89
CA HIS A 7 -12.78 3.79 0.14
C HIS A 7 -12.16 5.10 -0.37
N THR A 8 -11.67 5.90 0.55
CA THR A 8 -11.10 7.22 0.25
C THR A 8 -9.67 7.32 0.78
N ILE A 9 -8.97 8.37 0.40
CA ILE A 9 -7.64 8.68 0.94
C ILE A 9 -7.72 8.90 2.46
N GLU A 10 -8.84 9.40 2.96
CA GLU A 10 -9.01 9.57 4.41
C GLU A 10 -9.04 8.21 5.12
N ASP A 11 -9.63 7.21 4.50
CA ASP A 11 -9.60 5.84 5.03
C ASP A 11 -8.16 5.32 5.07
N VAL A 12 -7.38 5.57 4.02
CA VAL A 12 -5.96 5.19 3.96
C VAL A 12 -5.19 5.85 5.10
N LYS A 13 -5.37 7.16 5.29
CA LYS A 13 -4.67 7.90 6.35
C LYS A 13 -4.98 7.33 7.73
N ARG A 14 -6.22 6.97 7.97
CA ARG A 14 -6.63 6.39 9.26
C ARG A 14 -5.92 5.07 9.54
N ILE A 15 -5.82 4.22 8.52
CA ILE A 15 -5.12 2.94 8.63
C ILE A 15 -3.65 3.18 8.92
N ILE A 16 -3.02 4.11 8.20
CA ILE A 16 -1.60 4.43 8.37
C ILE A 16 -1.35 5.06 9.75
N GLU A 17 -2.24 5.93 10.21
CA GLU A 17 -2.13 6.50 11.55
C GLU A 17 -2.15 5.42 12.64
N ASN A 18 -2.99 4.40 12.47
CA ASN A 18 -3.04 3.28 13.40
C ASN A 18 -1.72 2.48 13.40
N MET A 19 -1.11 2.31 12.23
CA MET A 19 0.19 1.66 12.14
C MET A 19 1.30 2.53 12.75
N ASP A 20 1.25 3.84 12.55
CA ASP A 20 2.21 4.77 13.12
C ASP A 20 2.22 4.72 14.64
N LYS A 21 1.07 4.49 15.26
CA LYS A 21 0.98 4.33 16.71
C LYS A 21 1.75 3.12 17.21
N LYS A 22 1.86 2.07 16.38
CA LYS A 22 2.61 0.86 16.73
C LYS A 22 4.11 1.02 16.50
N THR A 23 4.50 1.79 15.50
CA THR A 23 5.89 1.87 15.04
C THR A 23 6.62 3.11 15.51
N GLY A 24 5.90 4.15 15.90
CA GLY A 24 6.49 5.46 16.21
C GLY A 24 6.83 6.28 14.99
N LYS A 25 6.44 5.83 13.79
CA LYS A 25 6.66 6.57 12.55
C LYS A 25 5.60 7.64 12.35
N SER A 26 5.78 8.47 11.33
CA SER A 26 4.85 9.54 10.95
C SER A 26 4.48 9.45 9.46
N TYR A 27 4.30 8.24 8.97
CA TYR A 27 4.02 8.01 7.54
C TYR A 27 2.67 8.56 7.11
N ALA A 28 1.74 8.76 8.04
CA ALA A 28 0.45 9.39 7.73
C ALA A 28 0.59 10.82 7.24
N LYS A 29 1.74 11.46 7.50
CA LYS A 29 2.02 12.83 7.04
C LYS A 29 2.63 12.88 5.63
N LEU A 30 3.00 11.74 5.07
CA LEU A 30 3.57 11.68 3.72
C LEU A 30 2.49 12.00 2.67
N PRO A 31 2.89 12.55 1.51
CA PRO A 31 1.93 12.75 0.42
C PRO A 31 1.29 11.42 0.00
N MET A 32 -0.02 11.47 -0.20
CA MET A 32 -0.81 10.33 -0.66
C MET A 32 -1.64 10.78 -1.84
N LYS A 33 -1.46 10.13 -2.98
CA LYS A 33 -2.14 10.51 -4.21
C LYS A 33 -2.91 9.34 -4.78
N SER A 34 -4.06 9.62 -5.37
CA SER A 34 -4.75 8.65 -6.20
C SER A 34 -4.34 8.88 -7.65
N ASN A 35 -4.30 7.81 -8.44
CA ASN A 35 -3.81 7.88 -9.80
C ASN A 35 -4.68 7.03 -10.72
N LYS A 36 -5.27 7.66 -11.73
CA LYS A 36 -6.13 6.99 -12.73
C LYS A 36 -5.34 6.22 -13.78
N ARG A 37 -4.02 6.37 -13.81
CA ARG A 37 -3.15 5.63 -14.73
C ARG A 37 -2.71 4.29 -14.17
N MET A 38 -2.90 4.06 -12.88
CA MET A 38 -2.53 2.79 -12.24
C MET A 38 -3.63 1.75 -12.48
N THR A 39 -3.48 0.98 -13.54
CA THR A 39 -4.44 -0.06 -13.93
C THR A 39 -3.92 -1.48 -13.71
N ARG A 40 -2.68 -1.62 -13.23
CA ARG A 40 -2.06 -2.92 -12.97
C ARG A 40 -1.63 -3.10 -11.52
N ALA A 41 -1.32 -2.00 -10.85
CA ALA A 41 -0.95 -2.02 -9.44
C ALA A 41 -2.06 -1.37 -8.62
N LEU A 42 -2.39 -1.95 -7.48
CA LEU A 42 -3.40 -1.41 -6.57
C LEU A 42 -2.86 -0.20 -5.82
N ALA A 43 -1.61 -0.28 -5.40
CA ALA A 43 -0.95 0.75 -4.60
C ALA A 43 0.56 0.63 -4.77
N GLN A 44 1.26 1.71 -4.44
CA GLN A 44 2.72 1.75 -4.46
C GLN A 44 3.21 2.57 -3.28
N SER A 45 4.26 2.08 -2.64
CA SER A 45 5.01 2.84 -1.66
C SER A 45 6.31 3.31 -2.33
N ILE A 46 6.65 4.57 -2.13
CA ILE A 46 7.77 5.20 -2.83
C ILE A 46 8.79 5.66 -1.81
N VAL A 47 10.04 5.29 -2.05
CA VAL A 47 11.17 5.71 -1.21
C VAL A 47 12.11 6.58 -2.04
N CYS A 48 12.82 7.46 -1.34
CA CYS A 48 13.91 8.23 -1.91
C CYS A 48 15.22 7.54 -1.54
N ILE A 49 16.00 7.15 -2.53
CA ILE A 49 17.23 6.40 -2.33
C ILE A 49 18.41 7.30 -2.65
N SER A 50 19.33 7.44 -1.70
CA SER A 50 20.59 8.17 -1.89
C SER A 50 21.74 7.17 -2.06
N ARG A 51 22.58 7.40 -3.06
CA ARG A 51 23.71 6.53 -3.36
C ARG A 51 25.02 7.29 -3.28
N ARG A 52 26.07 6.57 -2.91
CA ARG A 52 27.44 7.09 -2.94
C ARG A 52 28.33 5.97 -3.48
N ASN A 53 29.09 6.27 -4.55
CA ASN A 53 29.96 5.30 -5.20
C ASN A 53 29.20 4.01 -5.60
N GLY A 54 27.96 4.18 -6.09
CA GLY A 54 27.12 3.07 -6.53
C GLY A 54 26.45 2.28 -5.41
N LYS A 55 26.70 2.64 -4.16
CA LYS A 55 26.11 1.94 -3.02
C LYS A 55 25.01 2.78 -2.37
N ILE A 56 23.97 2.12 -1.92
CA ILE A 56 22.87 2.77 -1.19
C ILE A 56 23.36 3.17 0.19
N VAL A 57 23.27 4.48 0.51
CA VAL A 57 23.67 5.01 1.82
C VAL A 57 22.50 5.51 2.63
N LYS A 58 21.35 5.76 2.01
CA LYS A 58 20.17 6.24 2.71
C LYS A 58 18.92 5.87 1.93
N VAL A 59 17.88 5.45 2.66
CA VAL A 59 16.55 5.20 2.12
C VAL A 59 15.55 5.90 3.02
N GLU A 60 14.76 6.81 2.46
CA GLU A 60 13.73 7.54 3.21
C GLU A 60 12.37 7.31 2.58
N ALA A 61 11.35 7.16 3.42
CA ALA A 61 9.99 7.10 2.94
C ALA A 61 9.63 8.44 2.28
N ASP A 62 9.07 8.39 1.09
CA ASP A 62 8.74 9.58 0.29
C ASP A 62 7.23 9.81 0.19
N SER A 63 6.51 8.82 -0.30
CA SER A 63 5.07 8.97 -0.56
C SER A 63 4.40 7.63 -0.80
N PHE A 64 3.06 7.70 -0.85
CA PHE A 64 2.22 6.58 -1.27
C PHE A 64 1.44 6.98 -2.51
N LYS A 65 1.21 6.04 -3.40
CA LYS A 65 0.28 6.18 -4.52
C LYS A 65 -0.74 5.06 -4.46
N PHE A 66 -2.01 5.41 -4.65
CA PHE A 66 -3.09 4.44 -4.67
C PHE A 66 -3.82 4.55 -5.99
N SER A 67 -4.11 3.42 -6.60
CA SER A 67 -4.91 3.41 -7.82
C SER A 67 -6.30 3.99 -7.52
N TYR A 68 -6.76 4.90 -8.37
CA TYR A 68 -8.12 5.39 -8.31
C TYR A 68 -9.14 4.24 -8.34
N PHE A 69 -8.82 3.20 -9.11
CA PHE A 69 -9.69 2.03 -9.25
C PHE A 69 -9.68 1.13 -8.02
N PHE A 70 -8.57 1.09 -7.30
CA PHE A 70 -8.50 0.42 -6.00
C PHE A 70 -9.38 1.13 -4.98
N LEU A 71 -9.31 2.45 -4.92
CA LEU A 71 -10.13 3.24 -3.99
C LEU A 71 -11.62 3.09 -4.32
N ASN A 72 -11.97 2.95 -5.60
CA ASN A 72 -13.35 2.85 -6.06
C ASN A 72 -13.81 1.40 -6.28
N ALA A 73 -13.02 0.43 -5.93
CA ALA A 73 -13.42 -0.97 -5.91
C ALA A 73 -14.28 -1.25 -4.69
N MET A 74 -15.26 -2.12 -4.85
CA MET A 74 -16.16 -2.52 -3.75
C MET A 74 -15.47 -3.60 -2.92
N LEU A 75 -14.80 -3.18 -1.85
CA LEU A 75 -14.00 -4.06 -1.00
C LEU A 75 -14.48 -3.99 0.46
N THR A 76 -14.23 -5.09 1.18
CA THR A 76 -14.41 -5.07 2.63
C THR A 76 -13.32 -4.21 3.26
N ASP A 77 -13.58 -3.68 4.44
CA ASP A 77 -12.59 -2.90 5.18
C ASP A 77 -11.33 -3.73 5.46
N LYS A 78 -11.49 -5.02 5.73
CA LYS A 78 -10.37 -5.92 5.98
C LYS A 78 -9.47 -6.05 4.75
N ASP A 79 -10.03 -6.34 3.59
CA ASP A 79 -9.25 -6.49 2.36
C ASP A 79 -8.56 -5.20 1.99
N PHE A 80 -9.25 -4.07 2.12
CA PHE A 80 -8.67 -2.76 1.86
C PHE A 80 -7.51 -2.47 2.83
N SER A 81 -7.73 -2.69 4.12
CA SER A 81 -6.70 -2.46 5.14
C SER A 81 -5.46 -3.32 4.93
N ASP A 82 -5.66 -4.59 4.57
CA ASP A 82 -4.54 -5.52 4.35
C ASP A 82 -3.59 -5.00 3.27
N ILE A 83 -4.14 -4.41 2.21
CA ILE A 83 -3.33 -3.86 1.11
C ILE A 83 -2.60 -2.60 1.56
N VAL A 84 -3.26 -1.71 2.28
CA VAL A 84 -2.63 -0.49 2.81
C VAL A 84 -1.50 -0.85 3.78
N ILE A 85 -1.73 -1.81 4.66
CA ILE A 85 -0.73 -2.29 5.62
C ILE A 85 0.46 -2.94 4.89
N HIS A 86 0.18 -3.65 3.81
CA HIS A 86 1.24 -4.24 2.97
C HIS A 86 2.18 -3.14 2.44
N GLU A 87 1.62 -2.05 1.91
CA GLU A 87 2.42 -0.94 1.40
C GLU A 87 3.16 -0.20 2.52
N TYR A 88 2.52 -0.02 3.66
CA TYR A 88 3.16 0.55 4.84
C TYR A 88 4.39 -0.27 5.24
N SER A 89 4.23 -1.57 5.24
CA SER A 89 5.29 -2.50 5.64
C SER A 89 6.48 -2.46 4.69
N HIS A 90 6.25 -2.19 3.40
CA HIS A 90 7.34 -1.97 2.44
C HIS A 90 8.18 -0.75 2.81
N LEU A 91 7.54 0.38 3.11
CA LEU A 91 8.27 1.59 3.52
C LEU A 91 9.08 1.33 4.79
N TYR A 92 8.45 0.72 5.77
CA TYR A 92 9.09 0.42 7.05
C TYR A 92 10.31 -0.48 6.86
N THR A 93 10.17 -1.52 6.05
CA THR A 93 11.25 -2.46 5.78
C THR A 93 12.40 -1.79 5.04
N ASN A 94 12.08 -1.02 3.99
CA ASN A 94 13.09 -0.37 3.17
C ASN A 94 13.91 0.64 3.97
N GLU A 95 13.28 1.41 4.84
CA GLU A 95 14.00 2.33 5.72
C GLU A 95 14.85 1.59 6.74
N LYS A 96 14.29 0.56 7.36
CA LYS A 96 14.98 -0.20 8.41
C LYS A 96 16.25 -0.86 7.91
N TYR A 97 16.18 -1.47 6.75
CA TYR A 97 17.33 -2.21 6.17
C TYR A 97 18.16 -1.38 5.19
N THR A 98 17.79 -0.12 4.97
CA THR A 98 18.48 0.82 4.08
C THR A 98 18.72 0.19 2.70
N ASP A 99 17.67 -0.34 2.12
CA ASP A 99 17.70 -1.02 0.83
C ASP A 99 16.30 -1.02 0.22
N ASN A 100 16.21 -1.39 -1.05
CA ASN A 100 14.92 -1.66 -1.69
C ASN A 100 14.62 -3.14 -1.53
N CYS A 101 13.97 -3.48 -0.43
CA CYS A 101 13.60 -4.86 -0.11
C CYS A 101 12.26 -5.18 -0.76
N ASN A 102 12.19 -6.20 -1.58
CA ASN A 102 10.92 -6.64 -2.17
C ASN A 102 10.16 -7.48 -1.12
N HIS A 103 9.84 -8.71 -1.44
CA HIS A 103 9.15 -9.61 -0.50
C HIS A 103 10.10 -10.68 0.04
N ASP A 104 11.35 -10.29 0.31
CA ASP A 104 12.36 -11.21 0.82
C ASP A 104 12.22 -11.42 2.34
N TYR A 105 13.21 -12.11 2.94
CA TYR A 105 13.18 -12.41 4.37
C TYR A 105 13.07 -11.17 5.26
N ARG A 106 13.58 -10.03 4.79
CA ARG A 106 13.53 -8.76 5.55
C ARG A 106 12.10 -8.27 5.68
N TYR A 107 11.32 -8.36 4.61
CA TYR A 107 9.90 -8.04 4.64
C TYR A 107 9.14 -8.99 5.57
N LYS A 108 9.45 -10.28 5.50
CA LYS A 108 8.84 -11.28 6.38
C LYS A 108 9.15 -11.01 7.86
N ASN A 109 10.39 -10.61 8.16
CA ASN A 109 10.77 -10.23 9.51
C ASN A 109 9.99 -9.01 10.00
N THR A 110 9.77 -8.03 9.14
CA THR A 110 8.95 -6.86 9.46
C THR A 110 7.52 -7.27 9.82
N CYS A 111 6.93 -8.16 9.02
CA CYS A 111 5.58 -8.63 9.31
C CYS A 111 5.49 -9.30 10.69
N LYS A 112 6.49 -10.09 11.06
CA LYS A 112 6.57 -10.71 12.39
C LYS A 112 6.71 -9.65 13.48
N GLU A 113 7.59 -8.69 13.29
CA GLU A 113 7.85 -7.62 14.25
C GLU A 113 6.60 -6.78 14.51
N LEU A 114 5.86 -6.47 13.46
CA LEU A 114 4.65 -5.65 13.58
C LEU A 114 3.41 -6.45 13.97
N GLY A 115 3.54 -7.79 14.08
CA GLY A 115 2.42 -8.64 14.47
C GLY A 115 1.32 -8.73 13.41
N ILE A 116 1.67 -8.54 12.13
CA ILE A 116 0.72 -8.65 11.04
C ILE A 116 0.89 -9.99 10.31
N PRO A 117 -0.18 -10.51 9.68
CA PRO A 117 -0.05 -11.74 8.91
C PRO A 117 0.98 -11.58 7.79
N HIS A 118 1.74 -12.65 7.53
CA HIS A 118 2.66 -12.65 6.41
C HIS A 118 1.86 -12.67 5.11
N MET A 119 1.95 -11.59 4.35
CA MET A 119 1.18 -11.42 3.12
C MET A 119 1.91 -11.94 1.88
N GLY A 120 2.98 -12.71 2.05
CA GLY A 120 3.74 -13.27 0.94
C GLY A 120 4.18 -12.20 -0.05
N GLY A 121 4.35 -12.61 -1.31
CA GLY A 121 4.71 -11.69 -2.37
C GLY A 121 3.52 -10.96 -2.99
N TYR A 122 2.31 -11.40 -2.67
CA TYR A 122 1.12 -10.88 -3.32
C TYR A 122 -0.05 -10.96 -2.35
N CYS A 123 -0.60 -9.83 -1.98
CA CYS A 123 -1.66 -9.76 -0.99
C CYS A 123 -3.05 -9.60 -1.59
N CYS A 124 -3.17 -9.59 -2.91
CA CYS A 124 -4.43 -9.44 -3.59
C CYS A 124 -5.08 -10.82 -3.80
N ASN A 125 -6.24 -11.05 -3.22
CA ASN A 125 -7.01 -12.26 -3.49
C ASN A 125 -7.84 -12.08 -4.78
N ASP A 126 -8.46 -13.16 -5.26
CA ASP A 126 -9.22 -13.14 -6.51
C ASP A 126 -10.36 -12.12 -6.47
N GLU A 127 -11.03 -12.00 -5.34
CA GLU A 127 -12.16 -11.08 -5.18
C GLU A 127 -11.70 -9.62 -5.30
N VAL A 128 -10.57 -9.28 -4.70
CA VAL A 128 -10.00 -7.92 -4.82
C VAL A 128 -9.66 -7.64 -6.28
N GLY A 129 -9.03 -8.60 -6.97
CA GLY A 129 -8.68 -8.45 -8.38
C GLY A 129 -9.90 -8.24 -9.25
N GLU A 130 -10.97 -9.00 -9.03
CA GLU A 130 -12.22 -8.88 -9.77
C GLU A 130 -12.86 -7.51 -9.57
N GLU A 131 -12.93 -7.02 -8.34
CA GLU A 131 -13.53 -5.72 -8.05
C GLU A 131 -12.69 -4.57 -8.60
N PHE A 132 -11.37 -4.73 -8.62
CA PHE A 132 -10.46 -3.76 -9.22
C PHE A 132 -10.70 -3.65 -10.72
N GLU A 133 -10.76 -4.78 -11.43
CA GLU A 133 -11.05 -4.82 -12.88
C GLU A 133 -12.45 -4.27 -13.18
N LYS A 134 -13.42 -4.55 -12.33
CA LYS A 134 -14.78 -4.04 -12.48
C LYS A 134 -14.81 -2.51 -12.37
N ALA A 135 -14.05 -1.94 -11.44
CA ALA A 135 -13.95 -0.49 -11.31
C ALA A 135 -13.36 0.15 -12.57
N ILE A 136 -12.33 -0.48 -13.17
CA ILE A 136 -11.75 -0.02 -14.43
C ILE A 136 -12.79 -0.03 -15.54
N CYS A 137 -13.54 -1.12 -15.65
CA CYS A 137 -14.59 -1.23 -16.67
C CYS A 137 -15.69 -0.17 -16.50
N LEU A 138 -16.13 0.08 -15.27
CA LEU A 138 -17.15 1.09 -14.99
C LEU A 138 -16.67 2.48 -15.34
N TYR A 139 -15.39 2.77 -15.13
CA TYR A 139 -14.80 4.05 -15.53
C TYR A 139 -14.80 4.21 -17.06
N LYS A 140 -14.40 3.16 -17.77
CA LYS A 140 -14.39 3.17 -19.24
C LYS A 140 -15.79 3.35 -19.82
N LEU A 141 -16.81 2.86 -19.12
CA LEU A 141 -18.22 2.99 -19.53
C LEU A 141 -18.82 4.36 -19.12
N GLY A 142 -18.06 5.20 -18.43
CA GLY A 142 -18.56 6.50 -17.97
C GLY A 142 -19.45 6.44 -16.73
N VAL A 143 -19.58 5.29 -16.11
CA VAL A 143 -20.41 5.09 -14.90
C VAL A 143 -19.66 5.58 -13.66
N LEU A 144 -18.35 5.32 -13.61
CA LEU A 144 -17.47 5.77 -12.55
C LEU A 144 -16.68 6.99 -13.06
N LYS A 145 -16.67 8.08 -12.30
CA LYS A 145 -16.02 9.33 -12.73
C LYS A 145 -14.74 9.64 -11.97
#